data_1f7359aa76d003e3ea02e8388b60a372
#
_entry.id   1f7359aa76d003e3ea02e8388b60a372
#
_cell.length_a   1.000
_cell.length_b   1.000
_cell.length_c   1.000
_cell.angle_alpha   90.00
_cell.angle_beta   90.00
_cell.angle_gamma   90.00
#
_symmetry.space_group_name_H-M   'P 1'
#
loop_
_entity.id
_entity.type
_entity.pdbx_description
1 polymer ?
#
loop_
_entity_poly.entity_id
_entity_poly.type
_entity_poly.pdbx_seq_one_letter_code
_entity_poly.pdbx_strand_id
1 'polypeptide(L)'
;MIVIHELEHEDIDKGFLQVLDNLLPPNIDDIQAKKILEKIKSNPLHKIFVAEDTESHKIVGTATLLLEPKFIDKGMVVGYVEDVAVKKGYEGLGIGKQVIENVINYAKTTKQCNKIILYCSEKTKGFYEKSGLKLSKEALVMKMKLDDVDLSAP
;
A
#
# COMPACT_ATOMS: atom_id res chain seq x y z
N MET A 1 -10.43 18.82 4.10
CA MET A 1 -8.93 18.80 4.15
C MET A 1 -8.47 17.36 4.29
N ILE A 2 -7.41 16.97 3.59
CA ILE A 2 -6.86 15.61 3.65
C ILE A 2 -5.71 15.55 4.63
N VAL A 3 -5.75 14.57 5.54
CA VAL A 3 -4.68 14.26 6.50
C VAL A 3 -4.21 12.83 6.27
N ILE A 4 -2.90 12.62 6.25
CA ILE A 4 -2.30 11.28 6.08
C ILE A 4 -1.76 10.81 7.43
N HIS A 5 -2.12 9.60 7.82
CA HIS A 5 -1.62 8.95 9.04
C HIS A 5 -1.53 7.43 8.90
N GLU A 6 -0.92 6.74 9.84
CA GLU A 6 -0.90 5.29 9.88
C GLU A 6 -2.28 4.75 10.25
N LEU A 7 -2.69 3.66 9.60
CA LEU A 7 -3.99 3.01 9.83
C LEU A 7 -4.16 2.57 11.29
N GLU A 8 -5.26 2.98 11.91
CA GLU A 8 -5.67 2.61 13.26
C GLU A 8 -7.00 1.84 13.25
N HIS A 9 -7.35 1.22 14.38
CA HIS A 9 -8.57 0.41 14.49
C HIS A 9 -9.85 1.18 14.16
N GLU A 10 -9.92 2.45 14.61
CA GLU A 10 -11.07 3.32 14.35
C GLU A 10 -11.25 3.68 12.87
N ASP A 11 -10.20 3.59 12.06
CA ASP A 11 -10.28 3.88 10.62
C ASP A 11 -11.04 2.80 9.86
N ILE A 12 -11.07 1.59 10.39
CA ILE A 12 -11.92 0.53 9.83
C ILE A 12 -13.39 1.00 9.84
N ASP A 13 -13.83 1.59 10.95
CA ASP A 13 -15.20 2.09 11.11
C ASP A 13 -15.47 3.36 10.27
N LYS A 14 -14.41 4.05 9.81
CA LYS A 14 -14.48 5.21 8.92
C LYS A 14 -14.50 4.85 7.42
N GLY A 15 -14.65 3.59 7.08
CA GLY A 15 -14.80 3.13 5.71
C GLY A 15 -13.50 2.75 5.01
N PHE A 16 -12.48 2.33 5.73
CA PHE A 16 -11.22 1.86 5.15
C PHE A 16 -11.43 0.73 4.13
N LEU A 17 -12.26 -0.27 4.43
CA LEU A 17 -12.49 -1.39 3.54
C LEU A 17 -13.09 -0.97 2.18
N GLN A 18 -13.94 0.06 2.17
CA GLN A 18 -14.56 0.57 0.96
C GLN A 18 -13.55 1.26 0.01
N VAL A 19 -12.42 1.74 0.53
CA VAL A 19 -11.33 2.28 -0.30
C VAL A 19 -10.72 1.18 -1.17
N LEU A 20 -10.59 -0.02 -0.63
CA LEU A 20 -10.00 -1.17 -1.31
C LEU A 20 -10.88 -1.75 -2.42
N ASP A 21 -12.18 -1.43 -2.46
CA ASP A 21 -13.09 -1.88 -3.52
C ASP A 21 -12.62 -1.47 -4.93
N ASN A 22 -11.84 -0.39 -5.04
CA ASN A 22 -11.24 0.03 -6.31
C ASN A 22 -10.08 -0.85 -6.79
N LEU A 23 -9.56 -1.72 -5.94
CA LEU A 23 -8.53 -2.71 -6.30
C LEU A 23 -9.17 -4.09 -6.46
N LEU A 24 -9.61 -4.63 -5.35
CA LEU A 24 -10.27 -5.93 -5.24
C LEU A 24 -11.11 -5.91 -3.98
N PRO A 25 -12.43 -6.19 -4.04
CA PRO A 25 -13.29 -6.18 -2.87
C PRO A 25 -12.73 -7.07 -1.75
N PRO A 26 -12.59 -6.55 -0.51
CA PRO A 26 -12.04 -7.31 0.61
C PRO A 26 -12.86 -8.54 0.99
N ASN A 27 -14.19 -8.47 0.87
CA ASN A 27 -15.13 -9.55 1.23
C ASN A 27 -14.95 -10.07 2.66
N ILE A 28 -14.61 -9.19 3.58
CA ILE A 28 -14.49 -9.44 5.02
C ILE A 28 -15.28 -8.40 5.79
N ASP A 29 -15.68 -8.74 7.01
CA ASP A 29 -16.34 -7.80 7.90
C ASP A 29 -15.31 -6.99 8.73
N ASP A 30 -15.81 -6.00 9.47
CA ASP A 30 -14.96 -5.11 10.26
C ASP A 30 -14.25 -5.87 11.41
N ILE A 31 -14.87 -6.92 11.97
CA ILE A 31 -14.27 -7.76 13.00
C ILE A 31 -13.04 -8.50 12.45
N GLN A 32 -13.19 -9.10 11.29
CA GLN A 32 -12.09 -9.78 10.58
C GLN A 32 -10.98 -8.78 10.20
N ALA A 33 -11.37 -7.60 9.70
CA ALA A 33 -10.43 -6.55 9.35
C ALA A 33 -9.60 -6.09 10.55
N LYS A 34 -10.22 -5.89 11.71
CA LYS A 34 -9.51 -5.52 12.95
C LYS A 34 -8.53 -6.60 13.41
N LYS A 35 -8.86 -7.87 13.26
CA LYS A 35 -7.94 -8.99 13.55
C LYS A 35 -6.74 -9.02 12.58
N ILE A 36 -6.98 -8.74 11.31
CA ILE A 36 -5.90 -8.62 10.31
C ILE A 36 -5.00 -7.44 10.66
N LEU A 37 -5.58 -6.29 11.03
CA LEU A 37 -4.82 -5.11 11.43
C LEU A 37 -3.92 -5.38 12.64
N GLU A 38 -4.39 -6.13 13.64
CA GLU A 38 -3.57 -6.52 14.79
C GLU A 38 -2.31 -7.30 14.37
N LYS A 39 -2.45 -8.24 13.43
CA LYS A 39 -1.32 -8.98 12.87
C LYS A 39 -0.34 -8.05 12.13
N ILE A 40 -0.87 -7.13 11.35
CA ILE A 40 -0.06 -6.15 10.62
C ILE A 40 0.70 -5.24 11.59
N LYS A 41 0.02 -4.71 12.61
CA LYS A 41 0.63 -3.83 13.61
C LYS A 41 1.69 -4.52 14.47
N SER A 42 1.64 -5.84 14.61
CA SER A 42 2.68 -6.62 15.30
C SER A 42 4.00 -6.70 14.51
N ASN A 43 3.99 -6.36 13.23
CA ASN A 43 5.17 -6.35 12.38
C ASN A 43 5.62 -4.91 12.10
N PRO A 44 6.73 -4.43 12.70
CA PRO A 44 7.20 -3.06 12.50
C PRO A 44 7.67 -2.76 11.07
N LEU A 45 7.84 -3.79 10.24
CA LEU A 45 8.24 -3.67 8.83
C LEU A 45 7.04 -3.58 7.88
N HIS A 46 5.82 -3.64 8.40
CA HIS A 46 4.58 -3.55 7.64
C HIS A 46 3.78 -2.34 8.09
N LYS A 47 3.66 -1.33 7.25
CA LYS A 47 2.96 -0.08 7.53
C LYS A 47 1.86 0.15 6.51
N ILE A 48 0.70 0.58 6.98
CA ILE A 48 -0.39 1.02 6.12
C ILE A 48 -0.67 2.48 6.45
N PHE A 49 -0.68 3.32 5.43
CA PHE A 49 -1.03 4.73 5.55
C PHE A 49 -2.39 4.97 4.92
N VAL A 50 -3.15 5.85 5.53
CA VAL A 50 -4.48 6.23 5.07
C VAL A 50 -4.59 7.74 4.91
N ALA A 51 -5.42 8.16 3.97
CA ALA A 51 -5.84 9.53 3.79
C ALA A 51 -7.24 9.69 4.37
N GLU A 52 -7.38 10.52 5.39
CA GLU A 52 -8.66 10.88 5.98
C GLU A 52 -9.12 12.25 5.44
N ASP A 53 -10.34 12.30 4.96
CA ASP A 53 -11.02 13.58 4.73
C ASP A 53 -11.62 14.06 6.04
N THR A 54 -11.04 15.12 6.60
CA THR A 54 -11.43 15.63 7.90
C THR A 54 -12.82 16.27 7.95
N GLU A 55 -13.39 16.62 6.81
CA GLU A 55 -14.75 17.18 6.76
C GLU A 55 -15.81 16.08 6.84
N SER A 56 -15.62 14.99 6.13
CA SER A 56 -16.54 13.85 6.15
C SER A 56 -16.19 12.80 7.21
N HIS A 57 -15.00 12.88 7.83
CA HIS A 57 -14.45 11.88 8.73
C HIS A 57 -14.41 10.49 8.11
N LYS A 58 -14.07 10.42 6.81
CA LYS A 58 -13.98 9.16 6.06
C LYS A 58 -12.56 8.92 5.56
N ILE A 59 -12.20 7.65 5.52
CA ILE A 59 -10.97 7.22 4.83
C ILE A 59 -11.26 7.22 3.33
N VAL A 60 -10.40 7.90 2.58
CA VAL A 60 -10.58 8.13 1.14
C VAL A 60 -9.38 7.71 0.29
N GLY A 61 -8.29 7.30 0.92
CA GLY A 61 -7.11 6.78 0.24
C GLY A 61 -6.27 5.88 1.13
N THR A 62 -5.45 5.03 0.54
CA THR A 62 -4.53 4.15 1.28
C THR A 62 -3.34 3.75 0.45
N ALA A 63 -2.25 3.38 1.10
CA ALA A 63 -1.11 2.65 0.54
C ALA A 63 -0.42 1.85 1.63
N THR A 64 0.10 0.68 1.26
CA THR A 64 0.88 -0.19 2.13
C THR A 64 2.36 -0.07 1.82
N LEU A 65 3.20 -0.06 2.84
CA LEU A 65 4.66 -0.12 2.75
C LEU A 65 5.16 -1.37 3.48
N LEU A 66 5.83 -2.25 2.74
CA LEU A 66 6.56 -3.39 3.28
C LEU A 66 8.05 -3.11 3.20
N LEU A 67 8.75 -3.22 4.30
CA LEU A 67 10.20 -2.99 4.39
C LEU A 67 10.93 -4.32 4.51
N GLU A 68 11.89 -4.53 3.62
CA GLU A 68 12.71 -5.75 3.60
C GLU A 68 14.18 -5.39 3.80
N PRO A 69 14.76 -5.69 4.98
CA PRO A 69 16.22 -5.67 5.17
C PRO A 69 16.87 -6.76 4.31
N LYS A 70 17.93 -6.40 3.61
CA LYS A 70 18.67 -7.31 2.73
C LYS A 70 20.06 -7.59 3.30
N PHE A 71 20.63 -8.74 2.97
CA PHE A 71 22.07 -9.00 3.16
C PHE A 71 22.93 -8.35 2.06
N ILE A 72 22.38 -8.27 0.85
CA ILE A 72 23.08 -7.70 -0.31
C ILE A 72 23.23 -6.18 -0.20
N ASP A 73 24.11 -5.63 -1.00
CA ASP A 73 24.40 -4.19 -1.09
C ASP A 73 24.56 -3.54 0.30
N LYS A 74 25.47 -4.12 1.11
CA LYS A 74 25.84 -3.63 2.46
C LYS A 74 24.67 -3.57 3.45
N GLY A 75 23.68 -4.45 3.30
CA GLY A 75 22.53 -4.48 4.20
C GLY A 75 21.47 -3.44 3.83
N MET A 76 21.28 -3.17 2.56
CA MET A 76 20.24 -2.24 2.10
C MET A 76 18.85 -2.62 2.60
N VAL A 77 17.97 -1.64 2.70
CA VAL A 77 16.54 -1.82 2.96
C VAL A 77 15.76 -1.48 1.70
N VAL A 78 14.92 -2.40 1.25
CA VAL A 78 14.00 -2.19 0.12
C VAL A 78 12.59 -1.99 0.66
N GLY A 79 11.91 -0.94 0.20
CA GLY A 79 10.50 -0.71 0.44
C GLY A 79 9.65 -1.17 -0.74
N TYR A 80 8.65 -1.98 -0.47
CA TYR A 80 7.65 -2.39 -1.46
C TYR A 80 6.36 -1.64 -1.18
N VAL A 81 5.87 -0.88 -2.16
CA VAL A 81 4.59 -0.19 -2.07
C VAL A 81 3.52 -1.07 -2.70
N GLU A 82 2.49 -1.35 -1.93
CA GLU A 82 1.40 -2.25 -2.29
C GLU A 82 0.04 -1.60 -2.02
N ASP A 83 -1.00 -2.13 -2.65
CA ASP A 83 -2.40 -1.79 -2.38
C ASP A 83 -2.68 -0.29 -2.34
N VAL A 84 -2.17 0.44 -3.32
CA VAL A 84 -2.45 1.87 -3.48
C VAL A 84 -3.86 2.05 -4.03
N ALA A 85 -4.71 2.71 -3.28
CA ALA A 85 -6.10 2.93 -3.68
C ALA A 85 -6.61 4.31 -3.25
N VAL A 86 -7.51 4.83 -4.05
CA VAL A 86 -8.34 6.00 -3.72
C VAL A 86 -9.80 5.58 -3.80
N LYS A 87 -10.61 6.02 -2.86
CA LYS A 87 -12.04 5.72 -2.81
C LYS A 87 -12.73 6.21 -4.08
N LYS A 88 -13.63 5.39 -4.60
CA LYS A 88 -14.45 5.74 -5.76
C LYS A 88 -15.19 7.07 -5.53
N GLY A 89 -15.06 7.97 -6.49
CA GLY A 89 -15.62 9.33 -6.42
C GLY A 89 -14.65 10.38 -5.85
N TYR A 90 -13.46 9.95 -5.37
CA TYR A 90 -12.40 10.85 -4.89
C TYR A 90 -11.18 10.87 -5.82
N GLU A 91 -11.27 10.20 -6.97
CA GLU A 91 -10.19 10.18 -7.96
C GLU A 91 -10.01 11.58 -8.59
N GLY A 92 -8.80 11.88 -9.03
CA GLY A 92 -8.47 13.16 -9.67
C GLY A 92 -8.30 14.35 -8.71
N LEU A 93 -8.46 14.15 -7.41
CA LEU A 93 -8.30 15.19 -6.38
C LEU A 93 -6.88 15.25 -5.78
N GLY A 94 -5.95 14.49 -6.33
CA GLY A 94 -4.56 14.47 -5.84
C GLY A 94 -4.33 13.65 -4.58
N ILE A 95 -5.31 12.91 -4.09
CA ILE A 95 -5.23 12.10 -2.86
C ILE A 95 -4.19 11.00 -3.01
N GLY A 96 -4.23 10.25 -4.12
CA GLY A 96 -3.26 9.19 -4.38
C GLY A 96 -1.82 9.69 -4.40
N LYS A 97 -1.58 10.87 -5.00
CA LYS A 97 -0.28 11.52 -5.00
C LYS A 97 0.19 11.83 -3.58
N GLN A 98 -0.68 12.43 -2.75
CA GLN A 98 -0.35 12.77 -1.36
C GLN A 98 0.01 11.52 -0.54
N VAL A 99 -0.75 10.42 -0.71
CA VAL A 99 -0.47 9.16 -0.02
C VAL A 99 0.89 8.59 -0.45
N ILE A 100 1.17 8.52 -1.75
CA ILE A 100 2.44 8.00 -2.27
C ILE A 100 3.63 8.85 -1.82
N GLU A 101 3.53 10.17 -1.90
CA GLU A 101 4.59 11.08 -1.43
C GLU A 101 4.86 10.92 0.06
N ASN A 102 3.81 10.73 0.87
CA ASN A 102 3.95 10.45 2.29
C ASN A 102 4.70 9.14 2.55
N VAL A 103 4.32 8.06 1.85
CA VAL A 103 4.96 6.74 1.98
C VAL A 103 6.44 6.81 1.58
N ILE A 104 6.76 7.45 0.47
CA ILE A 104 8.14 7.61 -0.01
C ILE A 104 8.97 8.41 1.00
N ASN A 105 8.43 9.51 1.50
CA ASN A 105 9.10 10.33 2.49
C ASN A 105 9.33 9.57 3.80
N TYR A 106 8.33 8.84 4.30
CA TYR A 106 8.46 8.01 5.48
C TYR A 106 9.54 6.93 5.31
N ALA A 107 9.52 6.22 4.17
CA ALA A 107 10.51 5.19 3.87
C ALA A 107 11.94 5.78 3.86
N LYS A 108 12.13 6.93 3.22
CA LYS A 108 13.42 7.58 3.09
C LYS A 108 13.94 8.13 4.42
N THR A 109 13.12 8.87 5.14
CA THR A 109 13.56 9.64 6.31
C THR A 109 13.50 8.85 7.61
N THR A 110 12.46 8.05 7.81
CA THR A 110 12.25 7.32 9.07
C THR A 110 12.91 5.94 9.06
N LYS A 111 12.91 5.27 7.91
CA LYS A 111 13.40 3.88 7.80
C LYS A 111 14.71 3.76 7.04
N GLN A 112 15.28 4.86 6.57
CA GLN A 112 16.53 4.86 5.80
C GLN A 112 16.49 3.88 4.62
N CYS A 113 15.32 3.76 3.99
CA CYS A 113 15.09 2.87 2.86
C CYS A 113 15.93 3.34 1.66
N ASN A 114 16.59 2.40 1.00
CA ASN A 114 17.49 2.70 -0.11
C ASN A 114 16.79 2.71 -1.46
N LYS A 115 15.70 1.94 -1.58
CA LYS A 115 15.00 1.76 -2.85
C LYS A 115 13.52 1.45 -2.62
N ILE A 116 12.66 2.00 -3.46
CA ILE A 116 11.22 1.67 -3.52
C ILE A 116 10.96 0.85 -4.78
N ILE A 117 10.20 -0.21 -4.62
CA ILE A 117 9.69 -1.03 -5.72
C ILE A 117 8.15 -1.08 -5.61
N LEU A 118 7.48 -0.98 -6.74
CA LEU A 118 6.04 -1.26 -6.83
C LEU A 118 5.70 -1.85 -8.20
N TYR A 119 4.58 -2.54 -8.26
CA TYR A 119 4.02 -3.04 -9.52
C TYR A 119 2.88 -2.13 -9.95
N CYS A 120 2.84 -1.79 -11.22
CA CYS A 120 1.76 -0.98 -11.79
C CYS A 120 1.35 -1.52 -13.15
N SER A 121 0.18 -1.10 -13.62
CA SER A 121 -0.28 -1.36 -14.98
C SER A 121 0.19 -0.24 -15.92
N GLU A 122 0.11 -0.47 -17.22
CA GLU A 122 0.32 0.58 -18.22
C GLU A 122 -0.58 1.81 -17.97
N LYS A 123 -1.80 1.57 -17.50
CA LYS A 123 -2.78 2.62 -17.19
C LYS A 123 -2.34 3.52 -16.04
N THR A 124 -1.64 2.97 -15.03
CA THR A 124 -1.23 3.71 -13.83
C THR A 124 0.24 4.12 -13.83
N LYS A 125 1.03 3.65 -14.80
CA LYS A 125 2.47 3.94 -14.92
C LYS A 125 2.75 5.44 -14.84
N GLY A 126 2.05 6.25 -15.63
CA GLY A 126 2.26 7.70 -15.67
C GLY A 126 2.00 8.39 -14.33
N PHE A 127 1.05 7.88 -13.54
CA PHE A 127 0.79 8.37 -12.20
C PHE A 127 2.03 8.20 -11.29
N TYR A 128 2.66 7.04 -11.31
CA TYR A 128 3.85 6.78 -10.50
C TYR A 128 5.10 7.50 -11.01
N GLU A 129 5.25 7.64 -12.33
CA GLU A 129 6.35 8.41 -12.93
C GLU A 129 6.34 9.88 -12.45
N LYS A 130 5.18 10.48 -12.26
CA LYS A 130 5.05 11.83 -11.70
C LYS A 130 5.53 11.95 -10.24
N SER A 131 5.58 10.84 -9.52
CA SER A 131 6.14 10.78 -8.16
C SER A 131 7.61 10.39 -8.13
N GLY A 132 8.27 10.33 -9.29
CA GLY A 132 9.70 10.08 -9.41
C GLY A 132 10.10 8.61 -9.59
N LEU A 133 9.13 7.69 -9.68
CA LEU A 133 9.44 6.30 -9.98
C LEU A 133 9.76 6.15 -11.48
N LYS A 134 10.59 5.17 -11.80
CA LYS A 134 11.00 4.87 -13.18
C LYS A 134 10.70 3.41 -13.49
N LEU A 135 10.24 3.14 -14.70
CA LEU A 135 10.04 1.79 -15.17
C LEU A 135 11.36 1.02 -15.18
N SER A 136 11.38 -0.13 -14.50
CA SER A 136 12.50 -1.07 -14.60
C SER A 136 12.40 -1.87 -15.90
N LYS A 137 13.47 -1.87 -16.67
CA LYS A 137 13.57 -2.67 -17.90
C LYS A 137 14.14 -4.07 -17.66
N GLU A 138 14.65 -4.31 -16.45
CA GLU A 138 15.37 -5.54 -16.08
C GLU A 138 14.52 -6.53 -15.31
N ALA A 139 13.34 -6.11 -14.84
CA ALA A 139 12.48 -6.91 -13.99
C ALA A 139 11.17 -7.29 -14.70
N LEU A 140 10.81 -8.57 -14.57
CA LEU A 140 9.54 -9.12 -15.03
C LEU A 140 8.75 -9.61 -13.81
N VAL A 141 7.43 -9.49 -13.87
CA VAL A 141 6.55 -10.04 -12.83
C VAL A 141 6.13 -11.44 -13.25
N MET A 142 6.36 -12.41 -12.36
CA MET A 142 5.87 -13.77 -12.49
C MET A 142 4.89 -14.05 -11.35
N LYS A 143 3.77 -14.67 -11.65
CA LYS A 143 2.71 -14.96 -10.68
C LYS A 143 2.30 -16.43 -10.75
N MET A 144 2.00 -17.01 -9.58
CA MET A 144 1.39 -18.31 -9.46
C MET A 144 0.25 -18.22 -8.43
N LYS A 145 -0.92 -18.73 -8.78
CA LYS A 145 -2.04 -18.83 -7.84
C LYS A 145 -1.94 -20.20 -7.15
N LEU A 146 -1.66 -20.18 -5.86
CA LEU A 146 -1.35 -21.40 -5.11
C LEU A 146 -2.58 -22.28 -4.84
N ASP A 147 -3.76 -21.69 -4.79
CA ASP A 147 -5.03 -22.44 -4.62
C ASP A 147 -5.30 -23.42 -5.76
N ASP A 148 -4.71 -23.19 -6.94
CA ASP A 148 -4.87 -24.00 -8.14
C ASP A 148 -3.72 -25.02 -8.32
N VAL A 149 -2.76 -25.07 -7.39
CA VAL A 149 -1.57 -25.93 -7.47
C VAL A 149 -1.76 -27.15 -6.57
N ASP A 150 -1.72 -28.36 -7.15
CA ASP A 150 -1.64 -29.60 -6.38
C ASP A 150 -0.20 -29.80 -5.87
N LEU A 151 0.03 -29.46 -4.62
CA LEU A 151 1.33 -29.63 -3.95
C LEU A 151 1.55 -31.05 -3.42
N SER A 152 0.58 -31.94 -3.58
CA SER A 152 0.69 -33.36 -3.21
C SER A 152 1.27 -34.24 -4.32
N ALA A 153 1.37 -33.69 -5.53
CA ALA A 153 1.98 -34.41 -6.67
C ALA A 153 3.49 -34.58 -6.44
N PRO A 154 4.07 -35.79 -6.70
CA PRO A 154 5.50 -36.07 -6.52
C PRO A 154 6.37 -35.31 -7.52
#